data_5ac08a45b68f81131b73d8127f59dae8
#
_entry.id   5ac08a45b68f81131b73d8127f59dae8
#
_cell.length_a   1.000
_cell.length_b   1.000
_cell.length_c   1.000
_cell.angle_alpha   90.00
_cell.angle_beta   90.00
_cell.angle_gamma   90.00
#
_symmetry.space_group_name_H-M   'P 1'
#
loop_
_entity.id
_entity.type
_entity.pdbx_description
1 polymer ?
#
loop_
_entity_poly.entity_id
_entity_poly.type
_entity_poly.pdbx_seq_one_letter_code
_entity_poly.pdbx_strand_id
1 'polypeptide(L)'
;MEVRVAAEVASFLASAPAMIGLLKRGHGRPVLVLPGFLAGDGSTAPLRGLLRGLGHDVHGWGLGRNIGPTDEILDGMIHLVDELRARTGSIDIIGWSLGGLYAREVARLAPEVVHQVITLGSPFQTTGPEQSRVGLAFNALHDRHSDRVMIPRIPSWAREPMPVPTTSIYSRTDGIVRWHHCLNRHLPTAENVEVRGTHCGLAMNPAAVLVIADRLAQKAGRWRPFRPPLAVRGLFPHSDVYEPPAA
;
A
#
# COMPACT_ATOMS: atom_id res chain seq x y z
N MET A 1 0.05 19.44 -8.08
CA MET A 1 1.08 18.76 -7.28
C MET A 1 1.64 17.56 -8.02
N GLU A 2 0.86 16.85 -8.82
CA GLU A 2 1.30 15.66 -9.58
C GLU A 2 2.34 15.93 -10.70
N VAL A 3 2.59 17.18 -11.04
CA VAL A 3 3.60 17.56 -12.08
C VAL A 3 5.04 17.16 -11.74
N ARG A 4 5.31 16.79 -10.47
CA ARG A 4 6.65 16.37 -10.01
C ARG A 4 6.95 14.88 -10.20
N VAL A 5 5.99 14.10 -10.67
CA VAL A 5 6.13 12.64 -10.82
C VAL A 5 7.37 12.26 -11.65
N ALA A 6 7.62 12.96 -12.78
CA ALA A 6 8.78 12.65 -13.61
C ALA A 6 10.12 12.83 -12.87
N ALA A 7 10.24 13.89 -12.03
CA ALA A 7 11.42 14.11 -11.23
C ALA A 7 11.57 13.04 -10.11
N GLU A 8 10.45 12.61 -9.51
CA GLU A 8 10.44 11.55 -8.52
C GLU A 8 10.89 10.22 -9.12
N VAL A 9 10.39 9.87 -10.32
CA VAL A 9 10.83 8.68 -11.07
C VAL A 9 12.33 8.74 -11.37
N ALA A 10 12.83 9.86 -11.88
CA ALA A 10 14.25 10.04 -12.17
C ALA A 10 15.11 9.92 -10.91
N SER A 11 14.69 10.54 -9.81
CA SER A 11 15.37 10.44 -8.50
C SER A 11 15.39 9.00 -7.99
N PHE A 12 14.27 8.27 -8.11
CA PHE A 12 14.19 6.87 -7.73
C PHE A 12 15.17 6.01 -8.53
N LEU A 13 15.16 6.13 -9.86
CA LEU A 13 16.04 5.36 -10.73
C LEU A 13 17.52 5.65 -10.45
N ALA A 14 17.89 6.90 -10.22
CA ALA A 14 19.24 7.29 -9.87
C ALA A 14 19.69 6.74 -8.50
N SER A 15 18.77 6.66 -7.52
CA SER A 15 19.07 6.17 -6.18
C SER A 15 18.97 4.65 -6.02
N ALA A 16 18.32 3.95 -6.94
CA ALA A 16 18.05 2.51 -6.83
C ALA A 16 19.31 1.64 -6.60
N PRO A 17 20.45 1.85 -7.28
CA PRO A 17 21.67 1.06 -7.01
C PRO A 17 22.17 1.23 -5.58
N ALA A 18 22.18 2.47 -5.05
CA ALA A 18 22.57 2.74 -3.68
C ALA A 18 21.59 2.11 -2.68
N MET A 19 20.29 2.21 -2.95
CA MET A 19 19.27 1.59 -2.11
C MET A 19 19.44 0.07 -2.04
N ILE A 20 19.71 -0.61 -3.15
CA ILE A 20 19.97 -2.08 -3.17
C ILE A 20 21.16 -2.45 -2.29
N GLY A 21 22.20 -1.61 -2.25
CA GLY A 21 23.38 -1.82 -1.40
C GLY A 21 23.17 -1.57 0.09
N LEU A 22 22.25 -0.67 0.45
CA LEU A 22 22.10 -0.14 1.81
C LEU A 22 20.87 -0.67 2.56
N LEU A 23 19.80 -1.03 1.85
CA LEU A 23 18.55 -1.44 2.47
C LEU A 23 18.57 -2.89 2.95
N LYS A 24 17.70 -3.20 3.89
CA LYS A 24 17.53 -4.55 4.43
C LYS A 24 17.07 -5.52 3.36
N ARG A 25 17.61 -6.73 3.40
CA ARG A 25 17.29 -7.78 2.44
C ARG A 25 16.07 -8.61 2.83
N GLY A 26 15.47 -9.25 1.84
CA GLY A 26 14.31 -10.12 2.00
C GLY A 26 14.60 -11.41 2.76
N HIS A 27 13.53 -12.04 3.25
CA HIS A 27 13.55 -13.29 4.01
C HIS A 27 12.79 -14.43 3.30
N GLY A 28 12.52 -14.29 1.99
CA GLY A 28 11.87 -15.33 1.19
C GLY A 28 10.33 -15.41 1.30
N ARG A 29 9.68 -14.55 2.12
CA ARG A 29 8.23 -14.47 2.11
C ARG A 29 7.77 -13.76 0.85
N PRO A 30 6.72 -14.28 0.13
CA PRO A 30 6.17 -13.60 -1.03
C PRO A 30 5.62 -12.22 -0.68
N VAL A 31 5.88 -11.26 -1.56
CA VAL A 31 5.36 -9.89 -1.49
C VAL A 31 4.45 -9.65 -2.68
N LEU A 32 3.16 -9.52 -2.44
CA LEU A 32 2.19 -9.16 -3.46
C LEU A 32 2.05 -7.65 -3.55
N VAL A 33 2.19 -7.08 -4.76
CA VAL A 33 2.08 -5.62 -4.99
C VAL A 33 0.86 -5.31 -5.83
N LEU A 34 -0.11 -4.59 -5.24
CA LEU A 34 -1.39 -4.26 -5.84
C LEU A 34 -1.38 -2.81 -6.38
N PRO A 35 -1.76 -2.60 -7.67
CA PRO A 35 -1.74 -1.27 -8.30
C PRO A 35 -2.94 -0.43 -7.90
N GLY A 36 -2.81 0.90 -8.08
CA GLY A 36 -3.91 1.85 -7.92
C GLY A 36 -4.97 1.77 -9.03
N PHE A 37 -6.03 2.58 -8.88
CA PHE A 37 -7.10 2.69 -9.86
C PHE A 37 -6.57 3.15 -11.23
N LEU A 38 -7.04 2.53 -12.30
CA LEU A 38 -6.62 2.68 -13.69
C LEU A 38 -5.16 2.30 -13.99
N ALA A 39 -4.42 1.86 -12.99
CA ALA A 39 -3.05 1.37 -13.11
C ALA A 39 -3.02 -0.16 -13.30
N GLY A 40 -1.89 -0.68 -13.70
CA GLY A 40 -1.62 -2.12 -13.79
C GLY A 40 -0.18 -2.40 -13.36
N ASP A 41 0.30 -3.61 -13.60
CA ASP A 41 1.63 -4.06 -13.16
C ASP A 41 2.80 -3.19 -13.65
N GLY A 42 2.64 -2.51 -14.79
CA GLY A 42 3.65 -1.57 -15.29
C GLY A 42 3.92 -0.42 -14.32
N SER A 43 2.89 0.06 -13.62
CA SER A 43 3.01 1.18 -12.67
C SER A 43 3.79 0.83 -11.41
N THR A 44 3.77 -0.43 -11.00
CA THR A 44 4.47 -0.95 -9.81
C THR A 44 5.80 -1.64 -10.16
N ALA A 45 6.11 -1.79 -11.46
CA ALA A 45 7.29 -2.50 -11.92
C ALA A 45 8.62 -1.96 -11.35
N PRO A 46 8.85 -0.63 -11.24
CA PRO A 46 10.07 -0.10 -10.64
C PRO A 46 10.24 -0.50 -9.18
N LEU A 47 9.18 -0.41 -8.36
CA LEU A 47 9.19 -0.84 -6.96
C LEU A 47 9.47 -2.35 -6.89
N ARG A 48 8.73 -3.16 -7.66
CA ARG A 48 8.92 -4.62 -7.67
C ARG A 48 10.33 -5.01 -8.10
N GLY A 49 10.91 -4.31 -9.09
CA GLY A 49 12.28 -4.52 -9.55
C GLY A 49 13.30 -4.26 -8.45
N LEU A 50 13.17 -3.14 -7.73
CA LEU A 50 14.04 -2.81 -6.60
C LEU A 50 13.92 -3.84 -5.47
N LEU A 51 12.70 -4.23 -5.08
CA LEU A 51 12.49 -5.22 -4.03
C LEU A 51 13.05 -6.60 -4.41
N ARG A 52 12.97 -7.00 -5.68
CA ARG A 52 13.66 -8.21 -6.18
C ARG A 52 15.18 -8.07 -6.07
N GLY A 53 15.74 -6.90 -6.39
CA GLY A 53 17.14 -6.59 -6.18
C GLY A 53 17.59 -6.70 -4.71
N LEU A 54 16.66 -6.48 -3.78
CA LEU A 54 16.88 -6.70 -2.34
C LEU A 54 16.68 -8.18 -1.91
N GLY A 55 16.36 -9.08 -2.84
CA GLY A 55 16.19 -10.50 -2.56
C GLY A 55 14.81 -10.89 -2.04
N HIS A 56 13.79 -10.03 -2.23
CA HIS A 56 12.40 -10.42 -1.96
C HIS A 56 11.80 -11.24 -3.11
N ASP A 57 10.93 -12.19 -2.80
CA ASP A 57 10.07 -12.90 -3.76
C ASP A 57 8.84 -12.03 -4.08
N VAL A 58 8.91 -11.23 -5.15
CA VAL A 58 7.92 -10.17 -5.41
C VAL A 58 7.06 -10.49 -6.61
N HIS A 59 5.74 -10.39 -6.41
CA HIS A 59 4.71 -10.67 -7.39
C HIS A 59 3.91 -9.41 -7.72
N GLY A 60 3.54 -9.24 -8.97
CA GLY A 60 2.49 -8.31 -9.38
C GLY A 60 1.13 -8.98 -9.23
N TRP A 61 0.08 -8.22 -9.48
CA TRP A 61 -1.26 -8.76 -9.36
C TRP A 61 -1.72 -9.57 -10.60
N GLY A 62 -1.14 -9.32 -11.80
CA GLY A 62 -1.41 -10.11 -13.02
C GLY A 62 -2.79 -9.92 -13.66
N LEU A 63 -3.67 -9.06 -13.09
CA LEU A 63 -5.08 -8.94 -13.47
C LEU A 63 -5.35 -7.77 -14.44
N GLY A 64 -4.32 -7.29 -15.14
CA GLY A 64 -4.45 -6.20 -16.11
C GLY A 64 -4.62 -4.83 -15.47
N ARG A 65 -5.53 -4.00 -16.02
CA ARG A 65 -5.80 -2.65 -15.50
C ARG A 65 -6.81 -2.71 -14.36
N ASN A 66 -6.49 -2.08 -13.24
CA ASN A 66 -7.38 -1.99 -12.09
C ASN A 66 -8.52 -0.97 -12.37
N ILE A 67 -9.66 -1.46 -12.83
CA ILE A 67 -10.85 -0.66 -13.12
C ILE A 67 -11.86 -0.61 -11.97
N GLY A 68 -11.49 -1.10 -10.81
CA GLY A 68 -12.35 -1.24 -9.65
C GLY A 68 -12.66 -2.72 -9.32
N PRO A 69 -13.48 -3.00 -8.31
CA PRO A 69 -13.75 -4.34 -7.82
C PRO A 69 -14.75 -5.09 -8.73
N THR A 70 -14.35 -5.46 -9.93
CA THR A 70 -15.15 -6.37 -10.79
C THR A 70 -15.06 -7.81 -10.29
N ASP A 71 -16.00 -8.68 -10.68
CA ASP A 71 -15.99 -10.09 -10.28
C ASP A 71 -14.68 -10.77 -10.70
N GLU A 72 -14.20 -10.51 -11.92
CA GLU A 72 -12.94 -11.07 -12.42
C GLU A 72 -11.74 -10.64 -11.58
N ILE A 73 -11.70 -9.37 -11.14
CA ILE A 73 -10.64 -8.87 -10.28
C ILE A 73 -10.72 -9.50 -8.90
N LEU A 74 -11.91 -9.66 -8.34
CA LEU A 74 -12.10 -10.27 -7.03
C LEU A 74 -11.70 -11.74 -7.03
N ASP A 75 -12.18 -12.51 -8.00
CA ASP A 75 -11.85 -13.93 -8.14
C ASP A 75 -10.38 -14.15 -8.45
N GLY A 76 -9.81 -13.32 -9.33
CA GLY A 76 -8.38 -13.35 -9.64
C GLY A 76 -7.49 -13.05 -8.42
N MET A 77 -7.88 -12.11 -7.56
CA MET A 77 -7.14 -11.84 -6.32
C MET A 77 -7.21 -13.00 -5.32
N ILE A 78 -8.39 -13.61 -5.15
CA ILE A 78 -8.56 -14.79 -4.29
C ILE A 78 -7.61 -15.90 -4.77
N HIS A 79 -7.67 -16.22 -6.06
CA HIS A 79 -6.82 -17.26 -6.66
C HIS A 79 -5.33 -16.96 -6.46
N LEU A 80 -4.90 -15.73 -6.71
CA LEU A 80 -3.50 -15.30 -6.54
C LEU A 80 -3.02 -15.42 -5.09
N VAL A 81 -3.86 -15.02 -4.13
CA VAL A 81 -3.53 -15.15 -2.70
C VAL A 81 -3.40 -16.61 -2.31
N ASP A 82 -4.31 -17.47 -2.78
CA ASP A 82 -4.28 -18.92 -2.51
C ASP A 82 -3.04 -19.59 -3.12
N GLU A 83 -2.66 -19.22 -4.34
CA GLU A 83 -1.45 -19.71 -4.99
C GLU A 83 -0.19 -19.32 -4.20
N LEU A 84 -0.08 -18.05 -3.79
CA LEU A 84 1.10 -17.58 -3.07
C LEU A 84 1.20 -18.19 -1.66
N ARG A 85 0.08 -18.31 -0.94
CA ARG A 85 0.06 -18.95 0.39
C ARG A 85 0.48 -20.40 0.35
N ALA A 86 0.08 -21.14 -0.70
CA ALA A 86 0.41 -22.54 -0.84
C ALA A 86 1.92 -22.79 -0.92
N ARG A 87 2.72 -21.78 -1.32
CA ARG A 87 4.18 -21.86 -1.43
C ARG A 87 4.90 -21.66 -0.10
N THR A 88 4.39 -20.78 0.78
CA THR A 88 5.13 -20.35 1.99
C THR A 88 4.26 -20.21 3.24
N GLY A 89 2.98 -20.43 3.14
CA GLY A 89 2.02 -20.33 4.26
C GLY A 89 1.54 -18.89 4.55
N SER A 90 2.33 -17.86 4.25
CA SER A 90 1.92 -16.47 4.47
C SER A 90 2.59 -15.51 3.49
N ILE A 91 1.93 -14.36 3.25
CA ILE A 91 2.35 -13.33 2.30
C ILE A 91 2.40 -11.94 2.96
N ASP A 92 3.25 -11.06 2.45
CA ASP A 92 3.19 -9.62 2.70
C ASP A 92 2.45 -8.94 1.54
N ILE A 93 1.58 -7.97 1.82
CA ILE A 93 0.85 -7.25 0.77
C ILE A 93 1.20 -5.76 0.81
N ILE A 94 1.61 -5.23 -0.34
CA ILE A 94 1.79 -3.79 -0.58
C ILE A 94 0.67 -3.33 -1.50
N GLY A 95 -0.13 -2.35 -1.07
CA GLY A 95 -1.19 -1.78 -1.89
C GLY A 95 -1.02 -0.29 -2.13
N TRP A 96 -1.00 0.13 -3.39
CA TRP A 96 -0.98 1.54 -3.75
C TRP A 96 -2.39 2.04 -4.06
N SER A 97 -2.79 3.16 -3.42
CA SER A 97 -4.10 3.79 -3.63
C SER A 97 -5.25 2.79 -3.45
N LEU A 98 -6.08 2.54 -4.46
CA LEU A 98 -7.14 1.52 -4.45
C LEU A 98 -6.60 0.12 -4.10
N GLY A 99 -5.40 -0.23 -4.55
CA GLY A 99 -4.76 -1.51 -4.21
C GLY A 99 -4.55 -1.70 -2.71
N GLY A 100 -4.39 -0.61 -1.95
CA GLY A 100 -4.30 -0.68 -0.49
C GLY A 100 -5.63 -0.98 0.20
N LEU A 101 -6.76 -0.59 -0.41
CA LEU A 101 -8.08 -0.99 0.07
C LEU A 101 -8.24 -2.50 -0.11
N TYR A 102 -7.88 -3.04 -1.27
CA TYR A 102 -7.88 -4.49 -1.51
C TYR A 102 -6.98 -5.24 -0.53
N ALA A 103 -5.75 -4.76 -0.32
CA ALA A 103 -4.81 -5.36 0.61
C ALA A 103 -5.40 -5.50 2.03
N ARG A 104 -6.08 -4.45 2.51
CA ARG A 104 -6.73 -4.44 3.82
C ARG A 104 -7.92 -5.41 3.88
N GLU A 105 -8.70 -5.51 2.81
CA GLU A 105 -9.83 -6.46 2.77
C GLU A 105 -9.36 -7.91 2.72
N VAL A 106 -8.35 -8.22 1.91
CA VAL A 106 -7.73 -9.55 1.89
C VAL A 106 -7.24 -9.93 3.30
N ALA A 107 -6.58 -9.00 3.99
CA ALA A 107 -6.10 -9.24 5.35
C ALA A 107 -7.23 -9.45 6.39
N ARG A 108 -8.44 -8.90 6.16
CA ARG A 108 -9.60 -9.15 7.01
C ARG A 108 -10.27 -10.47 6.72
N LEU A 109 -10.33 -10.86 5.45
CA LEU A 109 -10.96 -12.09 5.00
C LEU A 109 -10.10 -13.33 5.27
N ALA A 110 -8.75 -13.17 5.22
CA ALA A 110 -7.80 -14.26 5.38
C ALA A 110 -6.60 -13.84 6.26
N PRO A 111 -6.82 -13.46 7.53
CA PRO A 111 -5.77 -12.95 8.41
C PRO A 111 -4.67 -13.97 8.69
N GLU A 112 -4.96 -15.26 8.60
CA GLU A 112 -3.99 -16.34 8.78
C GLU A 112 -2.99 -16.46 7.61
N VAL A 113 -3.35 -15.88 6.46
CA VAL A 113 -2.50 -15.88 5.25
C VAL A 113 -1.65 -14.62 5.16
N VAL A 114 -2.16 -13.49 5.63
CA VAL A 114 -1.49 -12.20 5.48
C VAL A 114 -0.64 -11.89 6.72
N HIS A 115 0.67 -11.80 6.52
CA HIS A 115 1.59 -11.46 7.61
C HIS A 115 1.54 -9.97 7.97
N GLN A 116 1.48 -9.09 6.97
CA GLN A 116 1.32 -7.65 7.16
C GLN A 116 0.79 -6.96 5.89
N VAL A 117 0.24 -5.77 6.08
CA VAL A 117 -0.19 -4.88 5.01
C VAL A 117 0.59 -3.57 5.06
N ILE A 118 1.10 -3.13 3.90
CA ILE A 118 1.69 -1.81 3.70
C ILE A 118 0.86 -1.07 2.67
N THR A 119 0.34 0.11 3.01
CA THR A 119 -0.45 0.92 2.08
C THR A 119 0.29 2.20 1.68
N LEU A 120 0.14 2.62 0.43
CA LEU A 120 0.74 3.82 -0.14
C LEU A 120 -0.38 4.76 -0.63
N GLY A 121 -0.63 5.85 0.09
CA GLY A 121 -1.64 6.84 -0.27
C GLY A 121 -3.05 6.26 -0.44
N SER A 122 -3.45 5.30 0.39
CA SER A 122 -4.72 4.59 0.25
C SER A 122 -5.81 5.19 1.13
N PRO A 123 -6.96 5.62 0.56
CA PRO A 123 -7.99 6.36 1.29
C PRO A 123 -8.97 5.43 2.03
N PHE A 124 -8.52 4.62 2.95
CA PHE A 124 -9.36 3.65 3.65
C PHE A 124 -10.25 4.23 4.76
N GLN A 125 -10.13 5.54 5.06
CA GLN A 125 -11.02 6.25 5.99
C GLN A 125 -12.16 7.01 5.27
N THR A 126 -12.26 6.91 3.96
CA THR A 126 -13.31 7.57 3.20
C THR A 126 -14.66 6.87 3.41
N THR A 127 -15.71 7.64 3.67
CA THR A 127 -17.08 7.15 3.94
C THR A 127 -18.04 7.30 2.77
N GLY A 128 -17.61 7.87 1.67
CA GLY A 128 -18.48 8.17 0.54
C GLY A 128 -17.69 8.51 -0.73
N PRO A 129 -18.38 8.79 -1.83
CA PRO A 129 -17.73 9.17 -3.07
C PRO A 129 -16.94 10.47 -2.83
N GLU A 130 -15.63 10.38 -2.90
CA GLU A 130 -14.79 11.58 -2.92
C GLU A 130 -15.09 12.36 -4.21
N GLN A 131 -15.31 13.66 -4.07
CA GLN A 131 -15.50 14.58 -5.19
C GLN A 131 -14.17 14.91 -5.89
N SER A 132 -13.29 13.91 -6.03
CA SER A 132 -12.06 14.01 -6.79
C SER A 132 -12.30 13.55 -8.24
N ARG A 133 -11.44 13.99 -9.16
CA ARG A 133 -11.50 13.49 -10.56
C ARG A 133 -11.37 11.97 -10.64
N VAL A 134 -10.59 11.38 -9.73
CA VAL A 134 -10.43 9.93 -9.63
C VAL A 134 -11.70 9.28 -9.09
N GLY A 135 -12.36 9.89 -8.09
CA GLY A 135 -13.65 9.44 -7.59
C GLY A 135 -14.76 9.48 -8.64
N LEU A 136 -14.79 10.55 -9.46
CA LEU A 136 -15.73 10.64 -10.60
C LEU A 136 -15.49 9.53 -11.62
N ALA A 137 -14.23 9.25 -11.99
CA ALA A 137 -13.89 8.17 -12.90
C ALA A 137 -14.22 6.78 -12.31
N PHE A 138 -14.00 6.58 -11.02
CA PHE A 138 -14.38 5.35 -10.31
C PHE A 138 -15.91 5.14 -10.33
N ASN A 139 -16.66 6.19 -10.04
CA ASN A 139 -18.13 6.14 -10.08
C ASN A 139 -18.67 5.92 -11.50
N ALA A 140 -17.99 6.43 -12.53
CA ALA A 140 -18.39 6.20 -13.93
C ALA A 140 -18.22 4.74 -14.37
N LEU A 141 -17.46 3.95 -13.64
CA LEU A 141 -17.29 2.50 -13.87
C LEU A 141 -18.13 1.65 -12.90
N HIS A 142 -19.01 2.28 -12.12
CA HIS A 142 -19.80 1.59 -11.08
C HIS A 142 -20.58 0.39 -11.61
N ASP A 143 -21.15 0.48 -12.80
CA ASP A 143 -21.92 -0.60 -13.41
C ASP A 143 -21.10 -1.86 -13.73
N ARG A 144 -19.77 -1.73 -13.71
CA ARG A 144 -18.83 -2.86 -13.88
C ARG A 144 -18.38 -3.45 -12.56
N HIS A 145 -18.66 -2.77 -11.44
CA HIS A 145 -18.25 -3.24 -10.13
C HIS A 145 -19.18 -4.35 -9.66
N SER A 146 -18.58 -5.33 -9.00
CA SER A 146 -19.30 -6.43 -8.40
C SER A 146 -20.20 -5.98 -7.24
N ASP A 147 -21.34 -6.62 -7.10
CA ASP A 147 -22.17 -6.52 -5.88
C ASP A 147 -21.54 -7.26 -4.70
N ARG A 148 -20.54 -8.10 -4.94
CA ARG A 148 -19.71 -8.76 -3.92
C ARG A 148 -18.81 -7.72 -3.27
N VAL A 149 -19.23 -7.18 -2.14
CA VAL A 149 -18.59 -6.02 -1.51
C VAL A 149 -17.23 -6.41 -0.90
N MET A 150 -16.15 -6.24 -1.64
CA MET A 150 -14.80 -6.33 -1.09
C MET A 150 -14.32 -5.00 -0.50
N ILE A 151 -14.87 -3.87 -0.95
CA ILE A 151 -14.58 -2.55 -0.41
C ILE A 151 -15.87 -1.99 0.21
N PRO A 152 -16.12 -2.24 1.49
CA PRO A 152 -17.34 -1.79 2.13
C PRO A 152 -17.39 -0.25 2.21
N ARG A 153 -18.61 0.28 2.13
CA ARG A 153 -18.91 1.70 2.34
C ARG A 153 -18.72 2.16 3.78
N ILE A 154 -18.33 1.24 4.67
CA ILE A 154 -18.05 1.50 6.08
C ILE A 154 -16.59 1.90 6.22
N PRO A 155 -16.27 3.01 6.90
CA PRO A 155 -14.89 3.44 7.12
C PRO A 155 -14.07 2.37 7.82
N SER A 156 -12.78 2.33 7.52
CA SER A 156 -11.87 1.36 8.13
C SER A 156 -11.87 1.43 9.66
N TRP A 157 -11.98 2.64 10.23
CA TRP A 157 -12.01 2.81 11.68
C TRP A 157 -13.21 2.13 12.36
N ALA A 158 -14.34 1.99 11.66
CA ALA A 158 -15.51 1.26 12.16
C ALA A 158 -15.33 -0.26 12.15
N ARG A 159 -14.26 -0.74 11.50
CA ARG A 159 -13.89 -2.15 11.37
C ARG A 159 -12.51 -2.47 11.97
N GLU A 160 -11.97 -1.54 12.73
CA GLU A 160 -10.73 -1.73 13.48
C GLU A 160 -10.97 -2.58 14.76
N PRO A 161 -9.95 -3.27 15.27
CA PRO A 161 -8.56 -3.26 14.77
C PRO A 161 -8.37 -4.10 13.51
N MET A 162 -7.31 -3.76 12.73
CA MET A 162 -6.84 -4.66 11.68
C MET A 162 -6.30 -5.95 12.32
N PRO A 163 -6.63 -7.12 11.75
CA PRO A 163 -6.21 -8.40 12.34
C PRO A 163 -4.71 -8.69 12.17
N VAL A 164 -4.03 -7.91 11.31
CA VAL A 164 -2.60 -8.08 11.01
C VAL A 164 -1.86 -6.74 11.15
N PRO A 165 -0.53 -6.76 11.35
CA PRO A 165 0.27 -5.54 11.37
C PRO A 165 0.07 -4.69 10.10
N THR A 166 -0.07 -3.37 10.29
CA THR A 166 -0.38 -2.44 9.19
C THR A 166 0.50 -1.20 9.25
N THR A 167 1.13 -0.87 8.12
CA THR A 167 1.86 0.39 7.95
C THR A 167 1.21 1.21 6.84
N SER A 168 0.73 2.41 7.16
CA SER A 168 0.25 3.36 6.17
C SER A 168 1.33 4.40 5.87
N ILE A 169 1.75 4.46 4.61
CA ILE A 169 2.65 5.48 4.10
C ILE A 169 1.81 6.51 3.36
N TYR A 170 1.87 7.76 3.79
CA TYR A 170 1.05 8.83 3.23
C TYR A 170 1.87 10.09 2.99
N SER A 171 1.31 11.04 2.24
CA SER A 171 1.93 12.32 1.97
C SER A 171 0.93 13.48 2.08
N ARG A 172 1.27 14.53 2.81
CA ARG A 172 0.49 15.76 2.84
C ARG A 172 0.58 16.53 1.53
N THR A 173 1.52 16.17 0.64
CA THR A 173 1.66 16.76 -0.70
C THR A 173 1.08 15.88 -1.81
N ASP A 174 0.33 14.83 -1.44
CA ASP A 174 -0.51 14.06 -2.34
C ASP A 174 -1.56 14.97 -2.99
N GLY A 175 -1.62 14.98 -4.32
CA GLY A 175 -2.52 15.84 -5.10
C GLY A 175 -3.83 15.15 -5.49
N ILE A 176 -4.02 13.89 -5.13
CA ILE A 176 -5.18 13.07 -5.52
C ILE A 176 -5.99 12.65 -4.28
N VAL A 177 -5.33 12.06 -3.30
CA VAL A 177 -5.95 11.56 -2.07
C VAL A 177 -5.65 12.49 -0.91
N ARG A 178 -6.69 12.85 -0.16
CA ARG A 178 -6.52 13.62 1.07
C ARG A 178 -5.81 12.76 2.12
N TRP A 179 -4.67 13.21 2.60
CA TRP A 179 -3.78 12.46 3.48
C TRP A 179 -4.44 11.90 4.74
N HIS A 180 -5.40 12.65 5.35
CA HIS A 180 -6.09 12.20 6.55
C HIS A 180 -6.99 10.96 6.32
N HIS A 181 -7.38 10.69 5.06
CA HIS A 181 -8.07 9.44 4.73
C HIS A 181 -7.15 8.21 4.70
N CYS A 182 -5.83 8.42 4.78
CA CYS A 182 -4.84 7.34 4.78
C CYS A 182 -4.37 6.94 6.18
N LEU A 183 -4.93 7.50 7.25
CA LEU A 183 -4.40 7.30 8.60
C LEU A 183 -5.02 6.09 9.31
N ASN A 184 -4.19 5.22 9.86
CA ASN A 184 -4.60 4.26 10.88
C ASN A 184 -4.87 4.96 12.21
N ARG A 185 -5.75 4.39 13.02
CA ARG A 185 -5.88 4.75 14.45
C ARG A 185 -4.61 4.29 15.19
N HIS A 186 -4.41 4.86 16.39
CA HIS A 186 -3.34 4.40 17.27
C HIS A 186 -3.66 3.00 17.79
N LEU A 187 -2.90 2.01 17.33
CA LEU A 187 -3.03 0.60 17.70
C LEU A 187 -1.63 -0.02 17.86
N PRO A 188 -1.45 -1.06 18.69
CA PRO A 188 -0.13 -1.64 18.98
C PRO A 188 0.62 -2.15 17.73
N THR A 189 -0.11 -2.56 16.70
CA THR A 189 0.43 -3.14 15.46
C THR A 189 0.08 -2.30 14.22
N ALA A 190 -0.32 -1.04 14.40
CA ALA A 190 -0.60 -0.12 13.31
C ALA A 190 0.25 1.14 13.44
N GLU A 191 0.76 1.62 12.32
CA GLU A 191 1.51 2.87 12.26
C GLU A 191 1.17 3.67 11.02
N ASN A 192 1.47 4.97 11.08
CA ASN A 192 1.42 5.88 9.97
C ASN A 192 2.80 6.48 9.77
N VAL A 193 3.27 6.57 8.53
CA VAL A 193 4.56 7.17 8.22
C VAL A 193 4.36 8.23 7.15
N GLU A 194 4.61 9.49 7.50
CA GLU A 194 4.58 10.59 6.55
C GLU A 194 5.85 10.63 5.71
N VAL A 195 5.70 10.76 4.40
CA VAL A 195 6.76 11.07 3.45
C VAL A 195 6.36 12.26 2.58
N ARG A 196 7.32 12.91 1.93
CA ARG A 196 7.03 13.98 0.96
C ARG A 196 7.04 13.41 -0.44
N GLY A 197 5.91 13.44 -1.14
CA GLY A 197 5.81 12.92 -2.51
C GLY A 197 4.43 13.18 -3.12
N THR A 198 4.35 13.01 -4.43
CA THR A 198 3.07 13.02 -5.16
C THR A 198 2.36 11.68 -5.01
N HIS A 199 1.05 11.62 -5.25
CA HIS A 199 0.30 10.36 -5.21
C HIS A 199 0.88 9.31 -6.15
N CYS A 200 1.11 9.70 -7.40
CA CYS A 200 1.65 8.79 -8.43
C CYS A 200 3.11 8.41 -8.18
N GLY A 201 3.86 9.24 -7.44
CA GLY A 201 5.25 9.00 -7.10
C GLY A 201 5.49 8.15 -5.86
N LEU A 202 4.48 7.93 -5.01
CA LEU A 202 4.66 7.23 -3.72
C LEU A 202 5.30 5.84 -3.86
N ALA A 203 4.94 5.07 -4.88
CA ALA A 203 5.52 3.75 -5.13
C ALA A 203 7.00 3.80 -5.59
N MET A 204 7.47 4.99 -5.97
CA MET A 204 8.84 5.27 -6.43
C MET A 204 9.54 6.32 -5.55
N ASN A 205 9.01 6.58 -4.37
CA ASN A 205 9.59 7.53 -3.43
C ASN A 205 10.68 6.85 -2.59
N PRO A 206 11.94 7.31 -2.59
CA PRO A 206 13.03 6.67 -1.84
C PRO A 206 12.77 6.55 -0.34
N ALA A 207 12.10 7.54 0.28
CA ALA A 207 11.73 7.48 1.69
C ALA A 207 10.66 6.39 1.94
N ALA A 208 9.64 6.30 1.07
CA ALA A 208 8.64 5.24 1.15
C ALA A 208 9.26 3.84 0.98
N VAL A 209 10.19 3.70 0.04
CA VAL A 209 10.93 2.44 -0.18
C VAL A 209 11.76 2.03 1.02
N LEU A 210 12.39 2.98 1.71
CA LEU A 210 13.14 2.70 2.96
C LEU A 210 12.20 2.15 4.05
N VAL A 211 10.99 2.71 4.18
CA VAL A 211 9.98 2.17 5.09
C VAL A 211 9.58 0.75 4.66
N ILE A 212 9.23 0.56 3.38
CA ILE A 212 8.82 -0.74 2.85
C ILE A 212 9.90 -1.81 3.14
N ALA A 213 11.17 -1.54 2.81
CA ALA A 213 12.25 -2.48 3.05
C ALA A 213 12.45 -2.80 4.54
N ASP A 214 12.29 -1.81 5.41
CA ASP A 214 12.36 -2.02 6.86
C ASP A 214 11.20 -2.90 7.36
N ARG A 215 9.97 -2.66 6.88
CA ARG A 215 8.80 -3.45 7.25
C ARG A 215 8.91 -4.89 6.77
N LEU A 216 9.24 -5.10 5.50
CA LEU A 216 9.40 -6.44 4.92
C LEU A 216 10.52 -7.25 5.58
N ALA A 217 11.52 -6.61 6.15
CA ALA A 217 12.62 -7.25 6.86
C ALA A 217 12.27 -7.68 8.29
N GLN A 218 11.08 -7.38 8.80
CA GLN A 218 10.68 -7.78 10.15
C GLN A 218 10.32 -9.27 10.21
N LYS A 219 10.77 -9.91 11.27
CA LYS A 219 10.41 -11.31 11.57
C LYS A 219 8.97 -11.37 12.11
N ALA A 220 8.28 -12.44 11.79
CA ALA A 220 6.95 -12.72 12.34
C ALA A 220 6.96 -12.65 13.87
N GLY A 221 5.90 -12.08 14.46
CA GLY A 221 5.76 -11.89 15.89
C GLY A 221 6.68 -10.86 16.54
N ARG A 222 7.47 -10.13 15.77
CA ARG A 222 8.39 -9.10 16.26
C ARG A 222 8.12 -7.71 15.65
N TRP A 223 6.85 -7.40 15.43
CA TRP A 223 6.49 -6.08 14.89
C TRP A 223 6.95 -4.95 15.82
N ARG A 224 7.53 -3.91 15.23
CA ARG A 224 7.96 -2.67 15.89
C ARG A 224 7.71 -1.52 14.94
N PRO A 225 7.30 -0.34 15.43
CA PRO A 225 7.16 0.85 14.59
C PRO A 225 8.45 1.19 13.84
N PHE A 226 8.30 1.80 12.67
CA PHE A 226 9.43 2.30 11.88
C PHE A 226 10.15 3.41 12.65
N ARG A 227 11.46 3.30 12.68
CA ARG A 227 12.34 4.34 13.22
C ARG A 227 13.36 4.74 12.16
N PRO A 228 13.25 5.97 11.59
CA PRO A 228 14.15 6.39 10.54
C PRO A 228 15.59 6.47 11.07
N PRO A 229 16.58 5.98 10.29
CA PRO A 229 17.99 6.21 10.60
C PRO A 229 18.29 7.70 10.74
N LEU A 230 19.20 8.07 11.65
CA LEU A 230 19.53 9.48 11.93
C LEU A 230 19.91 10.27 10.67
N ALA A 231 20.69 9.66 9.79
CA ALA A 231 21.17 10.28 8.54
C ALA A 231 20.05 10.71 7.57
N VAL A 232 18.88 10.08 7.65
CA VAL A 232 17.74 10.33 6.74
C VAL A 232 16.47 10.76 7.46
N ARG A 233 16.56 11.03 8.77
CA ARG A 233 15.41 11.38 9.60
C ARG A 233 14.63 12.58 9.07
N GLY A 234 15.29 13.54 8.45
CA GLY A 234 14.65 14.72 7.86
C GLY A 234 13.74 14.43 6.67
N LEU A 235 13.78 13.21 6.10
CA LEU A 235 12.86 12.77 5.05
C LEU A 235 11.47 12.38 5.59
N PHE A 236 11.35 12.19 6.91
CA PHE A 236 10.15 11.72 7.59
C PHE A 236 9.60 12.82 8.50
N PRO A 237 8.62 13.60 8.04
CA PRO A 237 7.88 14.52 8.89
C PRO A 237 7.16 13.82 10.04
N HIS A 238 6.57 14.60 10.94
CA HIS A 238 5.76 14.02 12.02
C HIS A 238 4.57 13.26 11.44
N SER A 239 4.43 12.01 11.90
CA SER A 239 3.31 11.14 11.52
C SER A 239 2.09 11.43 12.41
N ASP A 240 0.91 11.40 11.80
CA ASP A 240 -0.36 11.60 12.47
C ASP A 240 -1.06 10.25 12.71
N VAL A 241 -2.08 10.25 13.56
CA VAL A 241 -3.01 9.14 13.76
C VAL A 241 -4.42 9.59 13.42
N TYR A 242 -5.27 8.65 13.03
CA TYR A 242 -6.67 8.96 12.77
C TYR A 242 -7.42 9.13 14.09
N GLU A 243 -8.08 10.26 14.23
CA GLU A 243 -9.03 10.54 15.29
C GLU A 243 -10.44 10.55 14.67
N PRO A 244 -11.33 9.62 15.03
CA PRO A 244 -12.69 9.64 14.53
C PRO A 244 -13.39 10.92 15.01
N PRO A 245 -14.34 11.47 14.22
CA PRO A 245 -15.16 12.58 14.70
C PRO A 245 -15.84 12.23 16.03
N ALA A 246 -15.95 13.20 16.91
CA ALA A 246 -16.72 13.04 18.15
C ALA A 246 -18.15 12.62 17.80
N ALA A 247 -18.64 11.61 18.52
CA ALA A 247 -19.98 11.08 18.33
C ALA A 247 -21.06 12.11 18.69
#